data_edf207ad40dd2a26b79ae0e62ae4c464
#
_entry.id   edf207ad40dd2a26b79ae0e62ae4c464
#
_cell.length_a   1.000
_cell.length_b   1.000
_cell.length_c   1.000
_cell.angle_alpha   90.00
_cell.angle_beta   90.00
_cell.angle_gamma   90.00
#
_symmetry.space_group_name_H-M   'P 1'
#
loop_
_entity.id
_entity.type
_entity.pdbx_description
1 polymer ?
#
loop_
_entity_poly.entity_id
_entity_poly.type
_entity_poly.pdbx_seq_one_letter_code
_entity_poly.pdbx_strand_id
1 'polypeptide(L)'
;MDTPTLTRRSALAGLTLPLLPAAGRAQSPQALEYVLGYPPGSAADAVGRMVADGIAKALDRTVVVTNKPGAGTTIAAQYVATARVPMLFNADFATLATMPHLLSRIPYDPDKDLAPISMLARVPLMLAVAPSAPARNLSEFVAWSRSTAGGLSYGSSGPGSPHHLAGELVKDLIGANMVHVPYRGGGPLLNDMVGGQIKAGMVDLASAKAFIAAGKIRGIAIASLQRAQALPDVATFHEQGFSNFESSAWQAVVASPATPADLRASFHAALHAALANPALKQRLESLGVETLPTTPEQMTSYTRAERARWGEIIRKHNIRID
;
A
#
# COMPACT_ATOMS: atom_id res chain seq x y z
N MET A 1 -2.94 71.83 -67.17
CA MET A 1 -3.17 71.18 -65.89
C MET A 1 -3.35 69.70 -66.18
N ASP A 2 -2.26 68.97 -66.28
CA ASP A 2 -2.27 67.55 -66.69
C ASP A 2 -2.15 66.65 -65.48
N THR A 3 -3.12 65.78 -65.29
CA THR A 3 -3.11 64.74 -64.32
C THR A 3 -2.49 63.48 -64.87
N PRO A 4 -1.47 62.85 -64.26
CA PRO A 4 -0.93 61.62 -64.77
C PRO A 4 -1.75 60.42 -64.32
N THR A 5 -2.21 59.61 -65.29
CA THR A 5 -2.83 58.30 -65.09
C THR A 5 -1.80 57.26 -64.71
N LEU A 6 -1.94 56.67 -63.52
CA LEU A 6 -1.16 55.53 -63.04
C LEU A 6 -1.70 54.24 -63.66
N THR A 7 -0.87 53.60 -64.52
CA THR A 7 -1.16 52.31 -65.15
C THR A 7 -0.93 51.13 -64.16
N ARG A 8 -1.93 50.19 -64.15
CA ARG A 8 -1.98 48.97 -63.34
C ARG A 8 -0.98 47.85 -63.80
N ARG A 9 0.28 48.12 -63.88
CA ARG A 9 1.26 47.07 -64.26
C ARG A 9 2.63 47.26 -63.56
N SER A 10 2.69 47.08 -62.26
CA SER A 10 3.96 46.88 -61.55
C SER A 10 3.77 46.65 -60.07
N ALA A 11 3.27 45.51 -59.61
CA ALA A 11 3.25 45.10 -58.20
C ALA A 11 3.13 43.59 -58.07
N LEU A 12 4.07 42.85 -58.73
CA LEU A 12 4.32 41.44 -58.40
C LEU A 12 5.81 41.33 -58.03
N ALA A 13 6.19 41.99 -56.92
CA ALA A 13 7.45 41.72 -56.26
C ALA A 13 7.18 40.62 -55.23
N GLY A 14 7.68 39.41 -55.50
CA GLY A 14 7.50 38.23 -54.65
C GLY A 14 8.01 38.45 -53.24
N LEU A 15 7.10 38.38 -52.27
CA LEU A 15 7.45 38.19 -50.88
C LEU A 15 7.78 36.70 -50.65
N THR A 16 9.03 36.30 -50.84
CA THR A 16 9.54 35.04 -50.31
C THR A 16 9.70 35.22 -48.79
N LEU A 17 8.68 34.85 -48.00
CA LEU A 17 8.86 34.66 -46.57
C LEU A 17 9.79 33.45 -46.37
N PRO A 18 10.91 33.60 -45.63
CA PRO A 18 11.68 32.46 -45.22
C PRO A 18 10.79 31.61 -44.29
N LEU A 19 10.51 30.36 -44.68
CA LEU A 19 10.00 29.33 -43.76
C LEU A 19 11.10 29.10 -42.73
N LEU A 20 11.00 29.82 -41.58
CA LEU A 20 11.72 29.43 -40.38
C LEU A 20 11.23 28.05 -39.97
N PRO A 21 12.12 27.04 -39.85
CA PRO A 21 11.74 25.78 -39.30
C PRO A 21 11.11 26.07 -37.93
N ALA A 22 9.85 25.68 -37.73
CA ALA A 22 9.22 25.69 -36.42
C ALA A 22 10.12 24.85 -35.53
N ALA A 23 10.95 25.54 -34.70
CA ALA A 23 11.69 24.88 -33.64
C ALA A 23 10.64 24.08 -32.83
N GLY A 24 10.63 22.77 -33.06
CA GLY A 24 9.80 21.87 -32.30
C GLY A 24 10.04 22.20 -30.84
N ARG A 25 9.07 22.81 -30.19
CA ARG A 25 9.09 22.92 -28.74
C ARG A 25 9.25 21.49 -28.26
N ALA A 26 10.45 21.14 -27.81
CA ALA A 26 10.66 19.97 -27.02
C ALA A 26 9.63 20.10 -25.88
N GLN A 27 8.53 19.35 -25.97
CA GLN A 27 7.56 19.27 -24.88
C GLN A 27 8.37 18.80 -23.68
N SER A 28 8.54 19.67 -22.70
CA SER A 28 9.12 19.26 -21.42
C SER A 28 8.39 17.99 -21.00
N PRO A 29 9.09 16.91 -20.66
CA PRO A 29 8.44 15.65 -20.37
C PRO A 29 7.36 15.91 -19.32
N GLN A 30 6.11 15.63 -19.68
CA GLN A 30 4.97 15.87 -18.81
C GLN A 30 5.24 15.21 -17.46
N ALA A 31 5.02 15.95 -16.36
CA ALA A 31 5.23 15.42 -15.01
C ALA A 31 4.49 14.09 -14.84
N LEU A 32 5.14 13.11 -14.23
CA LEU A 32 4.55 11.81 -13.94
C LEU A 32 3.71 11.94 -12.68
N GLU A 33 2.44 11.57 -12.74
CA GLU A 33 1.59 11.52 -11.55
C GLU A 33 1.82 10.20 -10.80
N TYR A 34 2.05 10.30 -9.48
CA TYR A 34 2.13 9.18 -8.54
C TYR A 34 0.98 9.28 -7.54
N VAL A 35 -0.01 8.41 -7.70
CA VAL A 35 -1.26 8.45 -6.94
C VAL A 35 -1.11 7.69 -5.62
N LEU A 36 -1.61 8.27 -4.53
CA LEU A 36 -1.69 7.63 -3.20
C LEU A 36 -3.16 7.56 -2.77
N GLY A 37 -3.62 6.38 -2.37
CA GLY A 37 -4.99 6.14 -1.89
C GLY A 37 -5.23 6.55 -0.43
N TYR A 38 -4.27 7.21 0.22
CA TYR A 38 -4.29 7.57 1.64
C TYR A 38 -4.29 9.08 1.86
N PRO A 39 -4.80 9.56 3.01
CA PRO A 39 -4.70 10.96 3.37
C PRO A 39 -3.24 11.43 3.48
N PRO A 40 -2.95 12.69 3.14
CA PRO A 40 -1.64 13.29 3.41
C PRO A 40 -1.23 13.16 4.88
N GLY A 41 0.05 12.87 5.14
CA GLY A 41 0.61 12.74 6.49
C GLY A 41 0.39 11.38 7.15
N SER A 42 -0.29 10.42 6.50
CA SER A 42 -0.35 9.04 6.97
C SER A 42 0.99 8.31 6.78
N ALA A 43 1.21 7.21 7.51
CA ALA A 43 2.42 6.38 7.34
C ALA A 43 2.58 5.88 5.89
N ALA A 44 1.48 5.47 5.25
CA ALA A 44 1.49 5.05 3.85
C ALA A 44 1.81 6.20 2.88
N ASP A 45 1.33 7.42 3.15
CA ASP A 45 1.69 8.63 2.39
C ASP A 45 3.19 8.95 2.53
N ALA A 46 3.74 8.85 3.74
CA ALA A 46 5.17 9.08 3.97
C ALA A 46 6.04 8.08 3.18
N VAL A 47 5.70 6.79 3.20
CA VAL A 47 6.39 5.76 2.39
C VAL A 47 6.26 6.08 0.91
N GLY A 48 5.05 6.34 0.42
CA GLY A 48 4.80 6.63 -1.00
C GLY A 48 5.57 7.84 -1.49
N ARG A 49 5.68 8.93 -0.71
CA ARG A 49 6.48 10.12 -1.06
C ARG A 49 7.97 9.83 -1.14
N MET A 50 8.52 9.08 -0.18
CA MET A 50 9.94 8.68 -0.23
C MET A 50 10.25 7.85 -1.48
N VAL A 51 9.35 6.97 -1.86
CA VAL A 51 9.49 6.15 -3.08
C VAL A 51 9.32 7.00 -4.34
N ALA A 52 8.34 7.90 -4.38
CA ALA A 52 8.14 8.83 -5.50
C ALA A 52 9.38 9.71 -5.76
N ASP A 53 10.02 10.22 -4.69
CA ASP A 53 11.28 10.97 -4.77
C ASP A 53 12.42 10.10 -5.33
N GLY A 54 12.48 8.83 -4.92
CA GLY A 54 13.46 7.87 -5.45
C GLY A 54 13.24 7.59 -6.94
N ILE A 55 12.01 7.38 -7.37
CA ILE A 55 11.62 7.17 -8.77
C ILE A 55 11.95 8.44 -9.59
N ALA A 56 11.63 9.63 -9.08
CA ALA A 56 11.90 10.90 -9.76
C ALA A 56 13.40 11.06 -10.08
N LYS A 57 14.26 10.76 -9.11
CA LYS A 57 15.73 10.79 -9.27
C LYS A 57 16.22 9.75 -10.28
N ALA A 58 15.67 8.52 -10.23
CA ALA A 58 16.09 7.44 -11.12
C ALA A 58 15.65 7.67 -12.58
N LEU A 59 14.52 8.37 -12.80
CA LEU A 59 14.01 8.70 -14.14
C LEU A 59 14.52 10.06 -14.67
N ASP A 60 15.21 10.84 -13.85
CA ASP A 60 15.50 12.26 -14.13
C ASP A 60 14.26 13.02 -14.61
N ARG A 61 13.14 12.83 -13.88
CA ARG A 61 11.82 13.34 -14.26
C ARG A 61 11.05 13.84 -13.04
N THR A 62 10.29 14.92 -13.22
CA THR A 62 9.36 15.39 -12.17
C THR A 62 8.28 14.35 -11.91
N VAL A 63 8.13 13.92 -10.65
CA VAL A 63 7.04 13.07 -10.14
C VAL A 63 6.20 13.90 -9.19
N VAL A 64 4.90 13.99 -9.46
CA VAL A 64 3.93 14.74 -8.64
C VAL A 64 3.08 13.76 -7.86
N VAL A 65 3.11 13.85 -6.54
CA VAL A 65 2.29 13.00 -5.66
C VAL A 65 0.90 13.60 -5.50
N THR A 66 -0.13 12.81 -5.82
CA THR A 66 -1.55 13.17 -5.68
C THR A 66 -2.25 12.22 -4.72
N ASN A 67 -2.83 12.75 -3.64
CA ASN A 67 -3.61 11.95 -2.70
C ASN A 67 -5.08 11.88 -3.13
N LYS A 68 -5.64 10.67 -3.21
CA LYS A 68 -7.06 10.40 -3.49
C LYS A 68 -7.61 9.40 -2.47
N PRO A 69 -7.79 9.83 -1.21
CA PRO A 69 -8.23 8.93 -0.14
C PRO A 69 -9.71 8.57 -0.26
N GLY A 70 -10.08 7.44 0.32
CA GLY A 70 -11.47 7.03 0.51
C GLY A 70 -11.80 5.64 0.01
N ALA A 71 -12.89 5.08 0.55
CA ALA A 71 -13.45 3.77 0.23
C ALA A 71 -12.40 2.64 0.17
N GLY A 72 -11.50 2.57 1.19
CA GLY A 72 -10.45 1.55 1.20
C GLY A 72 -9.54 1.58 -0.03
N THR A 73 -9.10 2.78 -0.46
CA THR A 73 -8.27 3.03 -1.65
C THR A 73 -8.98 2.85 -3.01
N THR A 74 -10.25 2.43 -3.02
CA THR A 74 -11.03 2.18 -4.25
C THR A 74 -11.18 3.43 -5.13
N ILE A 75 -11.28 4.64 -4.52
CA ILE A 75 -11.35 5.92 -5.26
C ILE A 75 -10.07 6.14 -6.08
N ALA A 76 -8.90 5.92 -5.46
CA ALA A 76 -7.61 6.03 -6.15
C ALA A 76 -7.48 4.97 -7.25
N ALA A 77 -7.85 3.73 -6.95
CA ALA A 77 -7.80 2.63 -7.92
C ALA A 77 -8.65 2.92 -9.14
N GLN A 78 -9.91 3.36 -8.97
CA GLN A 78 -10.80 3.74 -10.07
C GLN A 78 -10.24 4.90 -10.90
N TYR A 79 -9.70 5.92 -10.23
CA TYR A 79 -9.07 7.05 -10.91
C TYR A 79 -7.95 6.61 -11.86
N VAL A 80 -7.07 5.71 -11.39
CA VAL A 80 -5.96 5.20 -12.19
C VAL A 80 -6.44 4.20 -13.26
N ALA A 81 -7.39 3.33 -12.93
CA ALA A 81 -7.96 2.35 -13.86
C ALA A 81 -8.63 2.99 -15.08
N THR A 82 -9.19 4.18 -14.91
CA THR A 82 -9.86 4.93 -16.00
C THR A 82 -8.97 5.98 -16.68
N ALA A 83 -7.72 6.10 -16.24
CA ALA A 83 -6.80 7.09 -16.77
C ALA A 83 -6.41 6.82 -18.23
N ARG A 84 -6.35 7.88 -19.02
CA ARG A 84 -5.95 7.84 -20.45
C ARG A 84 -4.50 8.29 -20.67
N VAL A 85 -3.77 8.55 -19.61
CA VAL A 85 -2.37 8.97 -19.63
C VAL A 85 -1.56 8.06 -18.69
N PRO A 86 -0.25 7.90 -18.96
CA PRO A 86 0.64 7.17 -18.06
C PRO A 86 0.68 7.80 -16.67
N MET A 87 0.42 7.00 -15.64
CA MET A 87 0.58 7.37 -14.23
C MET A 87 0.90 6.15 -13.38
N LEU A 88 1.46 6.38 -12.21
CA LEU A 88 1.73 5.35 -11.21
C LEU A 88 0.73 5.43 -10.05
N PHE A 89 0.46 4.29 -9.43
CA PHE A 89 -0.37 4.21 -8.23
C PHE A 89 0.30 3.31 -7.19
N ASN A 90 0.41 3.83 -5.97
CA ASN A 90 0.78 3.05 -4.81
C ASN A 90 -0.43 2.25 -4.33
N ALA A 91 -0.66 1.12 -4.99
CA ALA A 91 -1.68 0.16 -4.63
C ALA A 91 -1.29 -0.62 -3.36
N ASP A 92 -2.25 -1.28 -2.75
CA ASP A 92 -2.04 -1.97 -1.49
C ASP A 92 -2.84 -3.28 -1.39
N PHE A 93 -2.70 -3.90 -0.23
CA PHE A 93 -3.47 -5.07 0.20
C PHE A 93 -4.97 -4.91 -0.05
N ALA A 94 -5.55 -3.75 0.30
CA ALA A 94 -6.98 -3.50 0.11
C ALA A 94 -7.32 -3.46 -1.38
N THR A 95 -6.64 -2.64 -2.16
CA THR A 95 -6.85 -2.47 -3.60
C THR A 95 -6.77 -3.79 -4.36
N LEU A 96 -5.71 -4.57 -4.13
CA LEU A 96 -5.37 -5.69 -5.01
C LEU A 96 -5.88 -7.04 -4.50
N ALA A 97 -6.17 -7.17 -3.19
CA ALA A 97 -6.55 -8.45 -2.63
C ALA A 97 -7.96 -8.49 -1.99
N THR A 98 -8.36 -7.48 -1.21
CA THR A 98 -9.56 -7.66 -0.37
C THR A 98 -10.81 -6.91 -0.84
N MET A 99 -10.69 -5.70 -1.39
CA MET A 99 -11.84 -4.94 -1.90
C MET A 99 -12.67 -5.69 -2.94
N PRO A 100 -12.08 -6.53 -3.84
CA PRO A 100 -12.85 -7.37 -4.76
C PRO A 100 -13.79 -8.39 -4.08
N HIS A 101 -13.59 -8.67 -2.80
CA HIS A 101 -14.41 -9.60 -2.01
C HIS A 101 -15.29 -8.91 -0.97
N LEU A 102 -14.94 -7.70 -0.54
CA LEU A 102 -15.61 -6.95 0.52
C LEU A 102 -16.77 -6.09 0.01
N LEU A 103 -16.66 -5.60 -1.23
CA LEU A 103 -17.69 -4.79 -1.87
C LEU A 103 -18.55 -5.64 -2.80
N SER A 104 -19.86 -5.43 -2.77
CA SER A 104 -20.81 -6.07 -3.68
C SER A 104 -20.54 -5.67 -5.14
N ARG A 105 -20.03 -4.46 -5.37
CA ARG A 105 -19.62 -3.95 -6.68
C ARG A 105 -18.34 -3.13 -6.57
N ILE A 106 -17.30 -3.59 -7.23
CA ILE A 106 -16.02 -2.87 -7.34
C ILE A 106 -15.93 -2.16 -8.71
N PRO A 107 -15.47 -0.89 -8.78
CA PRO A 107 -15.45 -0.11 -10.01
C PRO A 107 -14.19 -0.31 -10.88
N TYR A 108 -13.39 -1.34 -10.62
CA TYR A 108 -12.20 -1.70 -11.40
C TYR A 108 -11.93 -3.21 -11.31
N ASP A 109 -11.21 -3.75 -12.27
CA ASP A 109 -10.66 -5.11 -12.24
C ASP A 109 -9.16 -5.03 -11.94
N PRO A 110 -8.69 -5.51 -10.77
CA PRO A 110 -7.28 -5.37 -10.39
C PRO A 110 -6.29 -6.07 -11.34
N ASP A 111 -6.73 -7.04 -12.13
CA ASP A 111 -5.89 -7.76 -13.08
C ASP A 111 -5.88 -7.16 -14.49
N LYS A 112 -6.95 -6.42 -14.88
CA LYS A 112 -7.10 -5.86 -16.23
C LYS A 112 -6.83 -4.36 -16.28
N ASP A 113 -7.26 -3.65 -15.23
CA ASP A 113 -7.28 -2.18 -15.23
C ASP A 113 -6.08 -1.56 -14.50
N LEU A 114 -5.23 -2.40 -13.87
CA LEU A 114 -4.03 -1.97 -13.14
C LEU A 114 -2.82 -2.78 -13.63
N ALA A 115 -1.94 -2.16 -14.41
CA ALA A 115 -0.76 -2.82 -14.95
C ALA A 115 0.31 -3.02 -13.84
N PRO A 116 0.77 -4.25 -13.55
CA PRO A 116 1.73 -4.51 -12.49
C PRO A 116 3.10 -3.92 -12.81
N ILE A 117 3.76 -3.31 -11.83
CA ILE A 117 5.14 -2.83 -11.90
C ILE A 117 6.04 -3.65 -10.96
N SER A 118 5.78 -3.60 -9.64
CA SER A 118 6.51 -4.38 -8.64
C SER A 118 5.81 -4.32 -7.29
N MET A 119 6.00 -5.32 -6.45
CA MET A 119 5.80 -5.14 -5.01
C MET A 119 6.76 -4.05 -4.53
N LEU A 120 6.34 -3.29 -3.53
CA LEU A 120 7.12 -2.20 -2.97
C LEU A 120 7.66 -2.59 -1.60
N ALA A 121 6.76 -2.90 -0.69
CA ALA A 121 7.10 -3.09 0.70
C ALA A 121 6.04 -3.90 1.44
N ARG A 122 6.43 -4.45 2.59
CA ARG A 122 5.51 -5.06 3.55
C ARG A 122 5.85 -4.64 4.98
N VAL A 123 4.84 -4.69 5.83
CA VAL A 123 4.97 -4.51 7.28
C VAL A 123 4.35 -5.74 7.93
N PRO A 124 5.13 -6.59 8.60
CA PRO A 124 4.60 -7.75 9.31
C PRO A 124 3.58 -7.34 10.37
N LEU A 125 2.52 -8.13 10.51
CA LEU A 125 1.55 -7.97 11.58
C LEU A 125 1.97 -8.75 12.83
N MET A 126 1.41 -8.35 13.95
CA MET A 126 1.71 -8.96 15.24
C MET A 126 0.46 -9.01 16.09
N LEU A 127 0.26 -10.13 16.77
CA LEU A 127 -0.66 -10.22 17.89
C LEU A 127 0.00 -9.59 19.11
N ALA A 128 -0.64 -8.59 19.68
CA ALA A 128 -0.17 -7.92 20.87
C ALA A 128 -1.27 -7.81 21.93
N VAL A 129 -0.87 -7.61 23.18
CA VAL A 129 -1.79 -7.47 24.31
C VAL A 129 -1.45 -6.26 25.18
N ALA A 130 -2.47 -5.76 25.89
CA ALA A 130 -2.30 -4.72 26.90
C ALA A 130 -1.37 -5.19 28.04
N PRO A 131 -0.70 -4.30 28.78
CA PRO A 131 0.22 -4.67 29.85
C PRO A 131 -0.44 -5.51 30.95
N SER A 132 -1.71 -5.24 31.22
CA SER A 132 -2.52 -5.93 32.24
C SER A 132 -3.04 -7.31 31.80
N ALA A 133 -2.81 -7.71 30.54
CA ALA A 133 -3.23 -9.03 30.06
C ALA A 133 -2.38 -10.14 30.71
N PRO A 134 -2.98 -11.28 31.05
CA PRO A 134 -2.25 -12.39 31.71
C PRO A 134 -1.31 -13.12 30.74
N ALA A 135 -1.59 -13.12 29.43
CA ALA A 135 -0.85 -13.86 28.44
C ALA A 135 0.54 -13.27 28.13
N ARG A 136 1.55 -14.10 28.04
CA ARG A 136 2.94 -13.76 27.68
C ARG A 136 3.44 -14.44 26.41
N ASN A 137 2.73 -15.47 25.97
CA ASN A 137 3.01 -16.25 24.77
C ASN A 137 1.69 -16.71 24.14
N LEU A 138 1.77 -17.38 23.01
CA LEU A 138 0.58 -17.79 22.25
C LEU A 138 -0.25 -18.84 22.98
N SER A 139 0.38 -19.81 23.66
CA SER A 139 -0.33 -20.83 24.44
C SER A 139 -1.17 -20.23 25.56
N GLU A 140 -0.56 -19.30 26.32
CA GLU A 140 -1.29 -18.57 27.37
C GLU A 140 -2.40 -17.69 26.81
N PHE A 141 -2.18 -17.08 25.63
CA PHE A 141 -3.20 -16.29 24.93
C PHE A 141 -4.41 -17.14 24.53
N VAL A 142 -4.17 -18.32 23.99
CA VAL A 142 -5.24 -19.28 23.64
C VAL A 142 -6.03 -19.69 24.88
N ALA A 143 -5.34 -20.09 25.95
CA ALA A 143 -5.99 -20.47 27.20
C ALA A 143 -6.84 -19.34 27.78
N TRP A 144 -6.29 -18.12 27.79
CA TRP A 144 -7.00 -16.93 28.25
C TRP A 144 -8.24 -16.62 27.38
N SER A 145 -8.10 -16.64 26.05
CA SER A 145 -9.21 -16.37 25.14
C SER A 145 -10.38 -17.33 25.35
N ARG A 146 -10.08 -18.63 25.58
CA ARG A 146 -11.08 -19.68 25.82
C ARG A 146 -11.77 -19.56 27.18
N SER A 147 -11.06 -19.07 28.20
CA SER A 147 -11.61 -18.84 29.54
C SER A 147 -12.40 -17.53 29.65
N THR A 148 -12.33 -16.65 28.66
CA THR A 148 -13.06 -15.38 28.67
C THR A 148 -14.50 -15.58 28.24
N ALA A 149 -15.44 -15.35 29.15
CA ALA A 149 -16.86 -15.44 28.87
C ALA A 149 -17.26 -14.46 27.75
N GLY A 150 -18.00 -14.94 26.75
CA GLY A 150 -18.38 -14.15 25.58
C GLY A 150 -17.28 -13.93 24.54
N GLY A 151 -16.06 -14.46 24.77
CA GLY A 151 -14.91 -14.30 23.89
C GLY A 151 -14.05 -13.07 24.20
N LEU A 152 -12.77 -13.18 23.91
CA LEU A 152 -11.79 -12.11 24.11
C LEU A 152 -11.91 -11.06 23.01
N SER A 153 -12.25 -9.82 23.36
CA SER A 153 -12.24 -8.72 22.39
C SER A 153 -10.85 -8.44 21.86
N TYR A 154 -10.70 -8.38 20.54
CA TYR A 154 -9.48 -7.97 19.88
C TYR A 154 -9.73 -6.80 18.92
N GLY A 155 -8.79 -5.85 18.87
CA GLY A 155 -8.87 -4.69 18.01
C GLY A 155 -8.18 -4.88 16.66
N SER A 156 -8.68 -4.19 15.64
CA SER A 156 -8.04 -4.06 14.32
C SER A 156 -8.13 -2.62 13.81
N SER A 157 -7.44 -2.31 12.72
CA SER A 157 -7.53 -0.98 12.07
C SER A 157 -8.79 -0.77 11.24
N GLY A 158 -9.80 -1.63 11.39
CA GLY A 158 -11.12 -1.51 10.76
C GLY A 158 -11.54 -2.76 9.98
N PRO A 159 -12.82 -2.84 9.59
CA PRO A 159 -13.36 -3.97 8.85
C PRO A 159 -12.61 -4.18 7.52
N GLY A 160 -12.31 -5.45 7.18
CA GLY A 160 -11.61 -5.81 5.94
C GLY A 160 -10.14 -5.39 5.87
N SER A 161 -9.60 -4.73 6.89
CA SER A 161 -8.16 -4.41 6.97
C SER A 161 -7.31 -5.69 7.09
N PRO A 162 -6.00 -5.63 6.75
CA PRO A 162 -5.11 -6.76 6.97
C PRO A 162 -5.10 -7.21 8.44
N HIS A 163 -5.25 -6.29 9.39
CA HIS A 163 -5.34 -6.58 10.82
C HIS A 163 -6.61 -7.38 11.19
N HIS A 164 -7.77 -7.00 10.65
CA HIS A 164 -9.01 -7.73 10.86
C HIS A 164 -8.91 -9.14 10.31
N LEU A 165 -8.53 -9.27 9.04
CA LEU A 165 -8.45 -10.58 8.38
C LEU A 165 -7.39 -11.48 9.01
N ALA A 166 -6.25 -10.93 9.43
CA ALA A 166 -5.25 -11.67 10.18
C ALA A 166 -5.79 -12.12 11.55
N GLY A 167 -6.57 -11.29 12.23
CA GLY A 167 -7.24 -11.67 13.49
C GLY A 167 -8.21 -12.84 13.33
N GLU A 168 -9.02 -12.83 12.27
CA GLU A 168 -9.94 -13.96 11.98
C GLU A 168 -9.15 -15.22 11.59
N LEU A 169 -8.07 -15.09 10.83
CA LEU A 169 -7.21 -16.21 10.50
C LEU A 169 -6.49 -16.78 11.74
N VAL A 170 -6.01 -15.91 12.65
CA VAL A 170 -5.45 -16.34 13.95
C VAL A 170 -6.49 -17.08 14.76
N LYS A 171 -7.70 -16.56 14.88
CA LYS A 171 -8.81 -17.20 15.58
C LYS A 171 -9.07 -18.62 15.07
N ASP A 172 -9.10 -18.81 13.75
CA ASP A 172 -9.27 -20.13 13.13
C ASP A 172 -8.08 -21.05 13.41
N LEU A 173 -6.86 -20.53 13.24
CA LEU A 173 -5.62 -21.30 13.29
C LEU A 173 -5.34 -21.87 14.69
N ILE A 174 -5.49 -21.02 15.71
CA ILE A 174 -5.14 -21.38 17.10
C ILE A 174 -6.38 -21.79 17.93
N GLY A 175 -7.57 -21.77 17.34
CA GLY A 175 -8.83 -22.07 18.01
C GLY A 175 -9.11 -21.14 19.21
N ALA A 176 -8.73 -19.85 19.07
CA ALA A 176 -9.00 -18.84 20.07
C ALA A 176 -10.46 -18.36 20.00
N ASN A 177 -11.05 -18.10 21.15
CA ASN A 177 -12.38 -17.49 21.22
C ASN A 177 -12.24 -15.96 21.24
N MET A 178 -12.34 -15.32 20.06
CA MET A 178 -12.09 -13.89 19.88
C MET A 178 -13.28 -13.19 19.23
N VAL A 179 -13.54 -11.93 19.66
CA VAL A 179 -14.59 -11.05 19.11
C VAL A 179 -13.94 -9.79 18.56
N HIS A 180 -14.21 -9.47 17.30
CA HIS A 180 -13.62 -8.33 16.61
C HIS A 180 -14.21 -6.99 17.07
N VAL A 181 -13.33 -6.01 17.34
CA VAL A 181 -13.64 -4.61 17.64
C VAL A 181 -12.94 -3.71 16.62
N PRO A 182 -13.67 -3.06 15.71
CA PRO A 182 -13.06 -2.22 14.69
C PRO A 182 -12.67 -0.84 15.23
N TYR A 183 -11.46 -0.39 14.88
CA TYR A 183 -10.94 0.96 15.12
C TYR A 183 -10.78 1.73 13.81
N ARG A 184 -10.70 3.06 13.89
CA ARG A 184 -10.41 3.93 12.75
C ARG A 184 -8.89 4.05 12.51
N GLY A 185 -8.21 2.90 12.39
CA GLY A 185 -6.75 2.82 12.19
C GLY A 185 -5.99 2.29 13.41
N GLY A 186 -4.68 2.07 13.24
CA GLY A 186 -3.81 1.48 14.27
C GLY A 186 -3.54 2.41 15.46
N GLY A 187 -3.49 3.73 15.26
CA GLY A 187 -3.20 4.69 16.34
C GLY A 187 -4.23 4.68 17.48
N PRO A 188 -5.54 4.86 17.20
CA PRO A 188 -6.59 4.71 18.21
C PRO A 188 -6.57 3.36 18.91
N LEU A 189 -6.36 2.25 18.17
CA LEU A 189 -6.23 0.92 18.73
C LEU A 189 -5.09 0.83 19.76
N LEU A 190 -3.88 1.29 19.37
CA LEU A 190 -2.71 1.26 20.27
C LEU A 190 -2.93 2.10 21.54
N ASN A 191 -3.57 3.26 21.42
CA ASN A 191 -3.89 4.10 22.58
C ASN A 191 -4.84 3.39 23.55
N ASP A 192 -5.89 2.74 23.05
CA ASP A 192 -6.85 2.01 23.87
C ASP A 192 -6.24 0.73 24.48
N MET A 193 -5.28 0.09 23.78
CA MET A 193 -4.50 -1.00 24.37
C MET A 193 -3.65 -0.53 25.54
N VAL A 194 -2.97 0.61 25.39
CA VAL A 194 -2.20 1.24 26.49
C VAL A 194 -3.10 1.61 27.65
N GLY A 195 -4.25 2.18 27.39
CA GLY A 195 -5.26 2.54 28.38
C GLY A 195 -5.99 1.33 28.98
N GLY A 196 -5.78 0.12 28.44
CA GLY A 196 -6.44 -1.11 28.89
C GLY A 196 -7.92 -1.21 28.56
N GLN A 197 -8.43 -0.37 27.67
CA GLN A 197 -9.82 -0.40 27.18
C GLN A 197 -10.06 -1.64 26.29
N ILE A 198 -9.05 -2.02 25.51
CA ILE A 198 -9.03 -3.29 24.79
C ILE A 198 -7.78 -4.08 25.17
N LYS A 199 -7.94 -5.38 25.39
CA LYS A 199 -6.87 -6.20 25.96
C LYS A 199 -5.97 -6.86 24.93
N ALA A 200 -6.45 -7.04 23.70
CA ALA A 200 -5.72 -7.68 22.60
C ALA A 200 -5.92 -6.92 21.29
N GLY A 201 -4.99 -7.04 20.36
CA GLY A 201 -5.10 -6.45 19.02
C GLY A 201 -4.13 -7.06 18.03
N MET A 202 -4.54 -7.06 16.76
CA MET A 202 -3.61 -7.22 15.64
C MET A 202 -3.09 -5.83 15.27
N VAL A 203 -1.78 -5.67 15.27
CA VAL A 203 -1.11 -4.38 15.07
C VAL A 203 0.03 -4.49 14.07
N ASP A 204 0.39 -3.39 13.41
CA ASP A 204 1.63 -3.32 12.64
C ASP A 204 2.84 -3.36 13.57
N LEU A 205 3.82 -4.16 13.25
CA LEU A 205 5.08 -4.19 13.96
C LEU A 205 5.72 -2.79 14.02
N ALA A 206 5.69 -2.06 12.91
CA ALA A 206 6.22 -0.71 12.81
C ALA A 206 5.60 0.25 13.82
N SER A 207 4.26 0.27 13.89
CA SER A 207 3.52 1.16 14.81
C SER A 207 3.65 0.73 16.28
N ALA A 208 3.76 -0.58 16.54
CA ALA A 208 3.80 -1.13 17.89
C ALA A 208 5.19 -1.08 18.55
N LYS A 209 6.28 -1.02 17.77
CA LYS A 209 7.67 -1.10 18.24
C LYS A 209 7.98 -0.18 19.42
N ALA A 210 7.63 1.09 19.30
CA ALA A 210 7.90 2.08 20.37
C ALA A 210 7.10 1.80 21.64
N PHE A 211 5.87 1.32 21.53
CA PHE A 211 5.03 0.96 22.68
C PHE A 211 5.54 -0.29 23.39
N ILE A 212 6.07 -1.27 22.65
CA ILE A 212 6.68 -2.49 23.21
C ILE A 212 7.98 -2.14 23.92
N ALA A 213 8.86 -1.35 23.30
CA ALA A 213 10.10 -0.91 23.89
C ALA A 213 9.88 -0.12 25.21
N ALA A 214 8.77 0.63 25.29
CA ALA A 214 8.36 1.35 26.51
C ALA A 214 7.57 0.49 27.50
N GLY A 215 7.38 -0.82 27.27
CA GLY A 215 6.57 -1.72 28.13
C GLY A 215 5.08 -1.39 28.19
N LYS A 216 4.58 -0.53 27.28
CA LYS A 216 3.19 -0.07 27.25
C LYS A 216 2.22 -1.06 26.59
N ILE A 217 2.72 -1.99 25.79
CA ILE A 217 2.02 -3.16 25.27
C ILE A 217 3.01 -4.32 25.24
N ARG A 218 2.52 -5.54 25.06
CA ARG A 218 3.35 -6.74 24.92
C ARG A 218 3.07 -7.45 23.59
N GLY A 219 4.12 -7.74 22.80
CA GLY A 219 4.04 -8.61 21.64
C GLY A 219 3.89 -10.07 22.07
N ILE A 220 2.96 -10.78 21.45
CA ILE A 220 2.71 -12.22 21.71
C ILE A 220 3.30 -13.08 20.61
N ALA A 221 3.05 -12.72 19.34
CA ALA A 221 3.57 -13.45 18.19
C ALA A 221 3.59 -12.58 16.93
N ILE A 222 4.71 -12.62 16.20
CA ILE A 222 4.86 -11.93 14.91
C ILE A 222 4.39 -12.88 13.79
N ALA A 223 3.62 -12.37 12.85
CA ALA A 223 3.11 -13.10 11.69
C ALA A 223 4.14 -13.13 10.55
N SER A 224 5.31 -13.71 10.83
CA SER A 224 6.40 -13.92 9.87
C SER A 224 7.13 -15.23 10.16
N LEU A 225 7.86 -15.75 9.18
CA LEU A 225 8.65 -16.99 9.36
C LEU A 225 9.87 -16.78 10.25
N GLN A 226 10.43 -15.57 10.26
CA GLN A 226 11.61 -15.20 11.05
C GLN A 226 11.27 -14.03 11.96
N ARG A 227 11.99 -13.94 13.09
CA ARG A 227 11.86 -12.79 13.98
C ARG A 227 12.24 -11.50 13.28
N ALA A 228 11.54 -10.44 13.59
CA ALA A 228 11.90 -9.12 13.11
C ALA A 228 13.11 -8.57 13.88
N GLN A 229 14.11 -8.06 13.17
CA GLN A 229 15.28 -7.41 13.78
C GLN A 229 14.89 -6.27 14.74
N ALA A 230 13.77 -5.61 14.45
CA ALA A 230 13.28 -4.50 15.26
C ALA A 230 12.71 -4.93 16.62
N LEU A 231 12.33 -6.22 16.77
CA LEU A 231 11.76 -6.82 18.00
C LEU A 231 12.27 -8.26 18.17
N PRO A 232 13.58 -8.46 18.40
CA PRO A 232 14.20 -9.79 18.41
C PRO A 232 13.70 -10.71 19.54
N ASP A 233 13.16 -10.13 20.60
CA ASP A 233 12.64 -10.86 21.76
C ASP A 233 11.20 -11.40 21.54
N VAL A 234 10.49 -10.93 20.52
CA VAL A 234 9.13 -11.41 20.20
C VAL A 234 9.21 -12.59 19.24
N ALA A 235 8.77 -13.75 19.73
CA ALA A 235 8.72 -14.97 18.93
C ALA A 235 7.68 -14.85 17.79
N THR A 236 7.90 -15.61 16.71
CA THR A 236 6.92 -15.70 15.61
C THR A 236 5.82 -16.72 15.92
N PHE A 237 4.71 -16.68 15.17
CA PHE A 237 3.74 -17.78 15.19
C PHE A 237 4.38 -19.10 14.78
N HIS A 238 5.31 -19.07 13.81
CA HIS A 238 6.05 -20.25 13.34
C HIS A 238 6.85 -20.90 14.46
N GLU A 239 7.63 -20.14 15.23
CA GLU A 239 8.41 -20.63 16.37
C GLU A 239 7.54 -21.18 17.51
N GLN A 240 6.31 -20.71 17.62
CA GLN A 240 5.34 -21.15 18.62
C GLN A 240 4.41 -22.29 18.14
N GLY A 241 4.81 -23.00 17.07
CA GLY A 241 4.17 -24.23 16.60
C GLY A 241 3.13 -24.05 15.49
N PHE A 242 2.92 -22.82 15.00
CA PHE A 242 1.98 -22.53 13.90
C PHE A 242 2.75 -22.28 12.61
N SER A 243 3.22 -23.38 12.01
CA SER A 243 4.08 -23.36 10.83
C SER A 243 3.44 -22.59 9.66
N ASN A 244 4.29 -21.82 8.96
CA ASN A 244 3.92 -21.08 7.74
C ASN A 244 2.82 -20.03 7.90
N PHE A 245 2.62 -19.53 9.13
CA PHE A 245 1.72 -18.39 9.32
C PHE A 245 2.44 -17.08 9.03
N GLU A 246 2.09 -16.46 7.91
CA GLU A 246 2.52 -15.12 7.53
C GLU A 246 1.31 -14.23 7.28
N SER A 247 1.39 -13.00 7.78
CA SER A 247 0.44 -11.94 7.46
C SER A 247 1.12 -10.58 7.57
N SER A 248 0.91 -9.75 6.58
CA SER A 248 1.49 -8.41 6.51
C SER A 248 0.53 -7.43 5.85
N ALA A 249 0.62 -6.18 6.23
CA ALA A 249 0.16 -5.10 5.39
C ALA A 249 1.23 -4.88 4.31
N TRP A 250 0.85 -4.88 3.03
CA TRP A 250 1.81 -4.71 1.94
C TRP A 250 1.35 -3.67 0.93
N GLN A 251 2.31 -3.14 0.22
CA GLN A 251 2.12 -2.14 -0.83
C GLN A 251 2.82 -2.60 -2.11
N ALA A 252 2.28 -2.16 -3.24
CA ALA A 252 2.80 -2.43 -4.56
C ALA A 252 2.66 -1.19 -5.44
N VAL A 253 3.45 -1.10 -6.49
CA VAL A 253 3.31 -0.07 -7.51
C VAL A 253 2.68 -0.70 -8.74
N VAL A 254 1.61 -0.08 -9.22
CA VAL A 254 0.96 -0.39 -10.49
C VAL A 254 0.93 0.84 -11.38
N ALA A 255 0.73 0.65 -12.67
CA ALA A 255 0.55 1.74 -13.62
C ALA A 255 -0.86 1.74 -14.19
N SER A 256 -1.29 2.88 -14.74
CA SER A 256 -2.53 2.98 -15.52
C SER A 256 -2.48 2.09 -16.76
N PRO A 257 -3.63 1.61 -17.27
CA PRO A 257 -3.69 0.76 -18.48
C PRO A 257 -3.17 1.48 -19.74
N ALA A 258 -3.21 2.83 -19.73
CA ALA A 258 -2.67 3.64 -20.83
C ALA A 258 -1.12 3.71 -20.86
N THR A 259 -0.43 3.10 -19.91
CA THR A 259 1.04 3.14 -19.81
C THR A 259 1.66 2.13 -20.80
N PRO A 260 2.46 2.57 -21.81
CA PRO A 260 3.12 1.69 -22.76
C PRO A 260 4.10 0.71 -22.09
N ALA A 261 4.39 -0.42 -22.74
CA ALA A 261 5.22 -1.48 -22.18
C ALA A 261 6.66 -1.03 -21.85
N ASP A 262 7.28 -0.26 -22.75
CA ASP A 262 8.62 0.33 -22.58
C ASP A 262 8.68 1.29 -21.37
N LEU A 263 7.63 2.08 -21.19
CA LEU A 263 7.52 2.99 -20.05
C LEU A 263 7.28 2.22 -18.74
N ARG A 264 6.50 1.13 -18.75
CA ARG A 264 6.37 0.23 -17.60
C ARG A 264 7.70 -0.40 -17.20
N ALA A 265 8.50 -0.82 -18.19
CA ALA A 265 9.85 -1.35 -17.94
C ALA A 265 10.76 -0.27 -17.32
N SER A 266 10.70 0.98 -17.81
CA SER A 266 11.41 2.10 -17.21
C SER A 266 10.97 2.38 -15.77
N PHE A 267 9.69 2.35 -15.47
CA PHE A 267 9.16 2.51 -14.11
C PHE A 267 9.60 1.39 -13.17
N HIS A 268 9.60 0.16 -13.65
CA HIS A 268 10.11 -0.99 -12.89
C HIS A 268 11.59 -0.80 -12.56
N ALA A 269 12.42 -0.47 -13.53
CA ALA A 269 13.85 -0.23 -13.31
C ALA A 269 14.10 0.93 -12.33
N ALA A 270 13.35 2.04 -12.47
CA ALA A 270 13.46 3.19 -11.58
C ALA A 270 13.05 2.88 -10.13
N LEU A 271 11.95 2.13 -9.95
CA LEU A 271 11.52 1.68 -8.62
C LEU A 271 12.56 0.77 -7.97
N HIS A 272 13.11 -0.19 -8.72
CA HIS A 272 14.16 -1.07 -8.22
C HIS A 272 15.44 -0.32 -7.85
N ALA A 273 15.88 0.64 -8.67
CA ALA A 273 17.01 1.52 -8.36
C ALA A 273 16.75 2.36 -7.08
N ALA A 274 15.53 2.88 -6.93
CA ALA A 274 15.14 3.62 -5.74
C ALA A 274 15.19 2.74 -4.47
N LEU A 275 14.61 1.54 -4.52
CA LEU A 275 14.58 0.59 -3.38
C LEU A 275 15.96 0.00 -3.06
N ALA A 276 16.86 -0.09 -4.04
CA ALA A 276 18.25 -0.49 -3.84
C ALA A 276 19.12 0.61 -3.22
N ASN A 277 18.64 1.86 -3.18
CA ASN A 277 19.38 2.97 -2.57
C ASN A 277 19.51 2.75 -1.06
N PRO A 278 20.74 2.67 -0.49
CA PRO A 278 20.96 2.36 0.91
C PRO A 278 20.28 3.35 1.87
N ALA A 279 20.28 4.65 1.54
CA ALA A 279 19.66 5.66 2.39
C ALA A 279 18.12 5.52 2.44
N LEU A 280 17.48 5.25 1.30
CA LEU A 280 16.04 4.98 1.28
C LEU A 280 15.72 3.69 2.02
N LYS A 281 16.47 2.62 1.77
CA LYS A 281 16.28 1.32 2.43
C LYS A 281 16.40 1.46 3.95
N GLN A 282 17.46 2.07 4.45
CA GLN A 282 17.66 2.33 5.88
C GLN A 282 16.52 3.16 6.48
N ARG A 283 16.02 4.16 5.76
CA ARG A 283 14.90 4.97 6.21
C ARG A 283 13.61 4.17 6.34
N LEU A 284 13.30 3.32 5.35
CA LEU A 284 12.13 2.42 5.39
C LEU A 284 12.26 1.41 6.53
N GLU A 285 13.42 0.79 6.69
CA GLU A 285 13.70 -0.16 7.78
C GLU A 285 13.56 0.49 9.17
N SER A 286 14.01 1.76 9.31
CA SER A 286 13.83 2.49 10.57
C SER A 286 12.36 2.71 10.94
N LEU A 287 11.48 2.74 9.94
CA LEU A 287 10.02 2.78 10.09
C LEU A 287 9.39 1.39 10.25
N GLY A 288 10.19 0.31 10.30
CA GLY A 288 9.70 -1.07 10.37
C GLY A 288 9.10 -1.58 9.06
N VAL A 289 9.45 -0.96 7.94
CA VAL A 289 8.98 -1.32 6.60
C VAL A 289 10.06 -2.14 5.90
N GLU A 290 9.72 -3.37 5.51
CA GLU A 290 10.58 -4.25 4.74
C GLU A 290 10.36 -4.01 3.24
N THR A 291 11.41 -3.73 2.48
CA THR A 291 11.32 -3.62 1.01
C THR A 291 11.12 -4.99 0.38
N LEU A 292 10.26 -5.08 -0.62
CA LEU A 292 9.89 -6.32 -1.30
C LEU A 292 9.86 -6.15 -2.84
N PRO A 293 10.98 -5.76 -3.48
CA PRO A 293 11.01 -5.62 -4.93
C PRO A 293 10.84 -6.96 -5.63
N THR A 294 10.00 -6.99 -6.68
CA THR A 294 9.69 -8.20 -7.47
C THR A 294 9.63 -7.88 -8.95
N THR A 295 9.66 -8.91 -9.81
CA THR A 295 9.23 -8.69 -11.20
C THR A 295 7.71 -8.48 -11.29
N PRO A 296 7.18 -7.94 -12.40
CA PRO A 296 5.74 -7.81 -12.61
C PRO A 296 4.98 -9.15 -12.55
N GLU A 297 5.60 -10.23 -13.03
CA GLU A 297 5.04 -11.58 -13.01
C GLU A 297 4.98 -12.14 -11.58
N GLN A 298 6.04 -11.96 -10.80
CA GLN A 298 6.07 -12.34 -9.38
C GLN A 298 5.04 -11.57 -8.58
N MET A 299 4.93 -10.24 -8.81
CA MET A 299 3.89 -9.41 -8.21
C MET A 299 2.50 -9.93 -8.53
N THR A 300 2.22 -10.24 -9.81
CA THR A 300 0.91 -10.76 -10.26
C THR A 300 0.59 -12.08 -9.57
N SER A 301 1.54 -13.00 -9.50
CA SER A 301 1.37 -14.28 -8.82
C SER A 301 1.10 -14.10 -7.33
N TYR A 302 1.86 -13.23 -6.66
CA TYR A 302 1.70 -12.92 -5.25
C TYR A 302 0.33 -12.31 -4.95
N THR A 303 -0.07 -11.28 -5.68
CA THR A 303 -1.35 -10.57 -5.43
C THR A 303 -2.57 -11.44 -5.72
N ARG A 304 -2.50 -12.33 -6.70
CA ARG A 304 -3.56 -13.33 -6.98
C ARG A 304 -3.65 -14.38 -5.87
N ALA A 305 -2.54 -14.89 -5.39
CA ALA A 305 -2.50 -15.84 -4.27
C ALA A 305 -3.08 -15.20 -2.98
N GLU A 306 -2.68 -13.97 -2.67
CA GLU A 306 -3.23 -13.21 -1.55
C GLU A 306 -4.73 -12.96 -1.71
N ARG A 307 -5.19 -12.57 -2.91
CA ARG A 307 -6.62 -12.37 -3.18
C ARG A 307 -7.42 -13.65 -2.97
N ALA A 308 -6.95 -14.78 -3.45
CA ALA A 308 -7.61 -16.07 -3.26
C ALA A 308 -7.70 -16.43 -1.77
N ARG A 309 -6.57 -16.36 -1.05
CA ARG A 309 -6.45 -16.66 0.38
C ARG A 309 -7.39 -15.82 1.23
N TRP A 310 -7.34 -14.49 1.07
CA TRP A 310 -8.16 -13.58 1.85
C TRP A 310 -9.63 -13.61 1.45
N GLY A 311 -9.92 -13.91 0.18
CA GLY A 311 -11.27 -14.15 -0.29
C GLY A 311 -11.94 -15.34 0.41
N GLU A 312 -11.21 -16.41 0.72
CA GLU A 312 -11.72 -17.55 1.51
C GLU A 312 -12.08 -17.12 2.94
N ILE A 313 -11.20 -16.38 3.62
CA ILE A 313 -11.44 -15.85 4.97
C ILE A 313 -12.64 -14.91 4.99
N ILE A 314 -12.73 -13.99 4.05
CA ILE A 314 -13.84 -13.03 3.93
C ILE A 314 -15.18 -13.77 3.78
N ARG A 315 -15.24 -14.77 2.92
CA ARG A 315 -16.46 -15.58 2.72
C ARG A 315 -16.80 -16.42 3.96
N LYS A 316 -15.81 -17.09 4.54
CA LYS A 316 -15.98 -17.94 5.73
C LYS A 316 -16.57 -17.16 6.90
N HIS A 317 -16.09 -15.96 7.15
CA HIS A 317 -16.51 -15.11 8.26
C HIS A 317 -17.60 -14.10 7.88
N ASN A 318 -18.14 -14.20 6.65
CA ASN A 318 -19.19 -13.31 6.12
C ASN A 318 -18.88 -11.81 6.32
N ILE A 319 -17.62 -11.42 6.05
CA ILE A 319 -17.16 -10.04 6.25
C ILE A 319 -17.66 -9.19 5.07
N ARG A 320 -18.34 -8.08 5.39
CA ARG A 320 -18.87 -7.11 4.44
C ARG A 320 -18.56 -5.70 4.94
N ILE A 321 -18.49 -4.72 4.02
CA ILE A 321 -18.25 -3.31 4.36
C ILE A 321 -19.21 -2.36 3.61
N ASP A 322 -20.11 -2.88 2.79
CA ASP A 322 -21.22 -2.19 2.11
C ASP A 322 -22.58 -2.65 2.62
#